data_2c937d50494d30f46ea230dc67bf1fd8
#
_entry.id   2c937d50494d30f46ea230dc67bf1fd8
#
_cell.length_a   1.000
_cell.length_b   1.000
_cell.length_c   1.000
_cell.angle_alpha   90.00
_cell.angle_beta   90.00
_cell.angle_gamma   90.00
#
_symmetry.space_group_name_H-M   'P 1'
#
loop_
_entity.id
_entity.type
_entity.pdbx_description
1 polymer ?
#
loop_
_entity_poly.entity_id
_entity_poly.type
_entity_poly.pdbx_seq_one_letter_code
_entity_poly.pdbx_strand_id
1 'polypeptide(L)'
;ELWDDDYAVTFSIANDGRYSSRKEHWLRQLDYWFDESNGFAALDQCIADAAQRIGNPPSKRGIIFSLPDPVYFEHYTKAMKGENRNTVYWGDIDGVAMDFSKSEDRIKAYLWLVDAVRARFDKAGYKHIELIGFYVLSEELSVPGGFRYEYKEHDITIKAVADYCHSVNEGFYWVPYAMAPGIENSKDFGFDLVVMQPNYYWADAKWTWDQIESHIRKYGLGMELEFEGTHGEPLTSSILSHLKTGLPNPHSDRNKTRFLEYLDNARARGLYGEVPFVLYAGTDGLYELAVSKDEKDMEVYHKLCKFVVENPLKK
;
A
#
# COMPACT_ATOMS: atom_id res chain seq x y z
N GLU A 1 1.96 4.43 -10.73
CA GLU A 1 0.93 4.69 -11.75
C GLU A 1 1.29 3.99 -13.05
N LEU A 2 0.30 3.38 -13.69
CA LEU A 2 0.44 2.88 -15.05
C LEU A 2 -0.13 3.89 -16.03
N TRP A 3 0.52 4.01 -17.17
CA TRP A 3 0.09 4.87 -18.26
C TRP A 3 -0.19 4.03 -19.50
N ASP A 4 -1.23 4.37 -20.22
CA ASP A 4 -1.56 3.84 -21.52
C ASP A 4 -1.57 5.00 -22.51
N ASP A 5 -0.54 5.12 -23.34
CA ASP A 5 -0.22 6.30 -24.11
C ASP A 5 -0.12 7.55 -23.22
N ASP A 6 -1.02 8.52 -23.40
CA ASP A 6 -1.10 9.75 -22.61
C ASP A 6 -2.09 9.67 -21.44
N TYR A 7 -2.63 8.47 -21.12
CA TYR A 7 -3.70 8.31 -20.13
C TYR A 7 -3.24 7.48 -18.93
N ALA A 8 -3.53 8.01 -17.74
CA ALA A 8 -3.34 7.24 -16.50
C ALA A 8 -4.40 6.15 -16.38
N VAL A 9 -3.94 4.96 -16.01
CA VAL A 9 -4.79 3.79 -15.78
C VAL A 9 -4.85 3.52 -14.30
N THR A 10 -6.05 3.35 -13.75
CA THR A 10 -6.22 3.21 -12.30
C THR A 10 -5.92 1.80 -11.81
N PHE A 11 -5.21 1.74 -10.69
CA PHE A 11 -5.09 0.56 -9.84
C PHE A 11 -5.94 0.66 -8.58
N SER A 12 -6.48 1.83 -8.27
CA SER A 12 -7.29 2.07 -7.10
C SER A 12 -8.49 2.97 -7.41
N ILE A 13 -9.57 2.80 -6.66
CA ILE A 13 -10.78 3.60 -6.71
C ILE A 13 -10.52 5.09 -6.43
N ALA A 14 -9.58 5.39 -5.56
CA ALA A 14 -9.35 6.75 -5.07
C ALA A 14 -8.86 7.74 -6.14
N ASN A 15 -8.56 7.27 -7.34
CA ASN A 15 -7.99 8.07 -8.41
C ASN A 15 -9.06 8.53 -9.42
N ASP A 16 -9.79 9.58 -9.08
CA ASP A 16 -10.74 10.23 -9.97
C ASP A 16 -10.12 10.61 -11.33
N GLY A 17 -10.88 10.35 -12.38
CA GLY A 17 -10.50 10.78 -13.73
C GLY A 17 -9.56 9.85 -14.49
N ARG A 18 -9.42 8.58 -14.07
CA ARG A 18 -8.58 7.58 -14.73
C ARG A 18 -9.40 6.49 -15.41
N TYR A 19 -8.76 5.79 -16.35
CA TYR A 19 -9.38 4.68 -17.07
C TYR A 19 -9.24 3.38 -16.28
N SER A 20 -10.21 2.45 -16.48
CA SER A 20 -10.13 1.09 -15.92
C SER A 20 -8.90 0.35 -16.45
N SER A 21 -8.15 -0.29 -15.55
CA SER A 21 -7.04 -1.14 -15.96
C SER A 21 -7.54 -2.44 -16.59
N ARG A 22 -6.75 -2.98 -17.51
CA ARG A 22 -6.98 -4.25 -18.18
C ARG A 22 -5.83 -5.22 -17.89
N LYS A 23 -5.97 -6.46 -18.31
CA LYS A 23 -4.95 -7.50 -18.17
C LYS A 23 -3.59 -7.07 -18.70
N GLU A 24 -3.54 -6.38 -19.83
CA GLU A 24 -2.30 -5.87 -20.42
C GLU A 24 -1.58 -4.85 -19.53
N HIS A 25 -2.33 -4.03 -18.79
CA HIS A 25 -1.76 -3.09 -17.81
C HIS A 25 -1.18 -3.84 -16.60
N TRP A 26 -1.88 -4.86 -16.12
CA TRP A 26 -1.39 -5.72 -15.04
C TRP A 26 -0.15 -6.50 -15.45
N LEU A 27 -0.09 -6.98 -16.71
CA LEU A 27 1.11 -7.62 -17.26
C LEU A 27 2.29 -6.65 -17.31
N ARG A 28 2.09 -5.40 -17.79
CA ARG A 28 3.16 -4.38 -17.79
C ARG A 28 3.69 -4.10 -16.40
N GLN A 29 2.81 -4.06 -15.39
CA GLN A 29 3.21 -3.91 -14.00
C GLN A 29 4.06 -5.09 -13.53
N LEU A 30 3.66 -6.31 -13.85
CA LEU A 30 4.47 -7.50 -13.55
C LEU A 30 5.82 -7.46 -14.25
N ASP A 31 5.83 -7.12 -15.53
CA ASP A 31 7.07 -7.05 -16.30
C ASP A 31 8.04 -5.99 -15.74
N TYR A 32 7.52 -4.84 -15.27
CA TYR A 32 8.32 -3.82 -14.58
C TYR A 32 8.93 -4.33 -13.27
N TRP A 33 8.12 -4.96 -12.39
CA TRP A 33 8.59 -5.43 -11.09
C TRP A 33 9.53 -6.63 -11.17
N PHE A 34 9.41 -7.44 -12.22
CA PHE A 34 10.24 -8.63 -12.43
C PHE A 34 11.30 -8.45 -13.52
N ASP A 35 11.57 -7.23 -13.96
CA ASP A 35 12.68 -6.91 -14.85
C ASP A 35 14.02 -7.20 -14.14
N GLU A 36 15.00 -7.72 -14.91
CA GLU A 36 16.30 -8.15 -14.37
C GLU A 36 17.16 -7.01 -13.82
N SER A 37 16.86 -5.76 -14.18
CA SER A 37 17.62 -4.56 -13.77
C SER A 37 16.88 -3.66 -12.78
N ASN A 38 15.58 -3.92 -12.55
CA ASN A 38 14.70 -3.07 -11.77
C ASN A 38 13.96 -3.86 -10.68
N GLY A 39 13.03 -3.21 -10.03
CA GLY A 39 12.06 -3.83 -9.14
C GLY A 39 12.67 -4.78 -8.12
N PHE A 40 12.20 -6.02 -8.13
CA PHE A 40 12.62 -7.02 -7.16
C PHE A 40 14.07 -7.49 -7.33
N ALA A 41 14.59 -7.52 -8.56
CA ALA A 41 15.99 -7.87 -8.80
C ALA A 41 16.95 -6.82 -8.20
N ALA A 42 16.64 -5.54 -8.40
CA ALA A 42 17.40 -4.45 -7.79
C ALA A 42 17.32 -4.49 -6.26
N LEU A 43 16.14 -4.78 -5.68
CA LEU A 43 15.98 -4.92 -4.24
C LEU A 43 16.80 -6.10 -3.68
N ASP A 44 16.74 -7.26 -4.33
CA ASP A 44 17.53 -8.44 -3.93
C ASP A 44 19.03 -8.13 -3.92
N GLN A 45 19.52 -7.42 -4.95
CA GLN A 45 20.91 -6.98 -5.03
C GLN A 45 21.28 -5.95 -3.95
N CYS A 46 20.40 -4.96 -3.69
CA CYS A 46 20.60 -3.96 -2.64
C CYS A 46 20.72 -4.61 -1.25
N ILE A 47 19.92 -5.65 -0.97
CA ILE A 47 20.00 -6.39 0.28
C ILE A 47 21.31 -7.17 0.35
N ALA A 48 21.75 -7.78 -0.76
CA ALA A 48 23.04 -8.46 -0.83
C ALA A 48 24.21 -7.51 -0.54
N ASP A 49 24.21 -6.32 -1.14
CA ASP A 49 25.23 -5.30 -0.95
C ASP A 49 25.24 -4.77 0.50
N ALA A 50 24.08 -4.54 1.07
CA ALA A 50 23.93 -4.15 2.47
C ALA A 50 24.49 -5.25 3.41
N ALA A 51 24.22 -6.52 3.09
CA ALA A 51 24.73 -7.67 3.82
C ALA A 51 26.25 -7.69 3.93
N GLN A 52 26.92 -7.37 2.83
CA GLN A 52 28.37 -7.31 2.80
C GLN A 52 28.96 -6.19 3.71
N ARG A 53 28.21 -5.09 3.86
CA ARG A 53 28.66 -3.93 4.65
C ARG A 53 28.40 -4.06 6.15
N ILE A 54 27.26 -4.63 6.54
CA ILE A 54 26.81 -4.67 7.94
C ILE A 54 26.95 -6.06 8.58
N GLY A 55 27.39 -7.06 7.81
CA GLY A 55 27.43 -8.45 8.27
C GLY A 55 26.02 -9.06 8.35
N ASN A 56 25.95 -10.33 8.63
CA ASN A 56 24.75 -11.19 8.62
C ASN A 56 23.38 -10.50 8.69
N PRO A 57 22.74 -10.14 7.55
CA PRO A 57 21.35 -9.74 7.54
C PRO A 57 20.47 -10.98 7.79
N PRO A 58 19.20 -10.80 8.14
CA PRO A 58 18.23 -11.90 8.14
C PRO A 58 18.21 -12.58 6.77
N SER A 59 17.95 -13.87 6.77
CA SER A 59 18.07 -14.75 5.59
C SER A 59 17.27 -14.25 4.37
N LYS A 60 16.07 -13.75 4.57
CA LYS A 60 15.23 -13.16 3.52
C LYS A 60 14.35 -12.04 4.07
N ARG A 61 13.94 -11.13 3.18
CA ARG A 61 12.91 -10.12 3.43
C ARG A 61 11.62 -10.55 2.76
N GLY A 62 10.52 -10.53 3.50
CA GLY A 62 9.20 -10.79 2.95
C GLY A 62 8.73 -9.67 2.03
N ILE A 63 8.20 -10.04 0.88
CA ILE A 63 7.54 -9.14 -0.07
C ILE A 63 6.04 -9.39 0.01
N ILE A 64 5.28 -8.34 0.17
CA ILE A 64 3.82 -8.35 0.07
C ILE A 64 3.47 -7.62 -1.23
N PHE A 65 2.83 -8.32 -2.17
CA PHE A 65 2.49 -7.76 -3.46
C PHE A 65 1.12 -7.10 -3.43
N SER A 66 1.00 -5.88 -3.97
CA SER A 66 -0.29 -5.18 -4.02
C SER A 66 -1.18 -5.72 -5.13
N LEU A 67 -2.43 -6.00 -4.78
CA LEU A 67 -3.46 -6.35 -5.74
C LEU A 67 -4.15 -5.08 -6.21
N PRO A 68 -4.20 -4.81 -7.53
CA PRO A 68 -4.93 -3.68 -8.06
C PRO A 68 -6.42 -3.85 -7.86
N ASP A 69 -7.17 -2.76 -7.73
CA ASP A 69 -8.62 -2.84 -7.68
C ASP A 69 -9.19 -3.27 -9.05
N PRO A 70 -10.06 -4.25 -9.09
CA PRO A 70 -10.71 -4.70 -10.32
C PRO A 70 -11.86 -3.77 -10.68
N VAL A 71 -11.52 -2.54 -10.99
CA VAL A 71 -12.48 -1.45 -11.18
C VAL A 71 -13.08 -1.47 -12.57
N TYR A 72 -14.39 -1.39 -12.66
CA TYR A 72 -15.08 -0.90 -13.83
C TYR A 72 -15.96 0.30 -13.42
N PHE A 73 -15.81 1.40 -14.11
CA PHE A 73 -16.56 2.62 -13.79
C PHE A 73 -17.64 2.88 -14.83
N GLU A 74 -18.79 2.28 -14.68
CA GLU A 74 -19.91 2.60 -15.55
C GLU A 74 -20.38 4.06 -15.35
N HIS A 75 -20.30 4.56 -14.13
CA HIS A 75 -20.74 5.91 -13.79
C HIS A 75 -19.66 6.99 -14.03
N TYR A 76 -18.38 6.66 -13.99
CA TYR A 76 -17.30 7.61 -14.29
C TYR A 76 -17.16 7.88 -15.80
N THR A 77 -17.76 7.06 -16.65
CA THR A 77 -17.72 7.25 -18.10
C THR A 77 -18.29 8.59 -18.58
N LYS A 78 -19.12 9.24 -17.76
CA LYS A 78 -19.76 10.51 -18.07
C LYS A 78 -18.95 11.75 -17.68
N ALA A 79 -17.95 11.59 -16.83
CA ALA A 79 -17.18 12.70 -16.26
C ALA A 79 -15.90 13.01 -17.04
N MET A 80 -15.42 12.12 -17.90
CA MET A 80 -14.14 12.26 -18.60
C MET A 80 -14.30 13.01 -19.92
N LYS A 81 -13.42 14.00 -20.14
CA LYS A 81 -13.31 14.68 -21.43
C LYS A 81 -12.59 13.77 -22.41
N GLY A 82 -13.24 13.39 -23.51
CA GLY A 82 -12.62 12.62 -24.57
C GLY A 82 -13.37 11.33 -24.90
N GLU A 83 -12.71 10.43 -25.61
CA GLU A 83 -13.24 9.12 -25.96
C GLU A 83 -13.36 8.26 -24.71
N ASN A 84 -14.53 7.66 -24.50
CA ASN A 84 -14.76 6.78 -23.38
C ASN A 84 -14.02 5.44 -23.57
N ARG A 85 -12.92 5.26 -22.83
CA ARG A 85 -12.12 4.03 -22.84
C ARG A 85 -12.50 3.05 -21.72
N ASN A 86 -13.45 3.41 -20.85
CA ASN A 86 -13.91 2.52 -19.79
C ASN A 86 -14.76 1.39 -20.37
N THR A 87 -14.48 0.19 -19.91
CA THR A 87 -15.13 -1.03 -20.37
C THR A 87 -15.20 -2.03 -19.23
N VAL A 88 -16.24 -2.86 -19.24
CA VAL A 88 -16.33 -4.02 -18.35
C VAL A 88 -15.38 -5.15 -18.77
N TYR A 89 -14.94 -5.17 -20.03
CA TYR A 89 -13.99 -6.14 -20.53
C TYR A 89 -12.59 -5.87 -19.96
N TRP A 90 -12.06 -6.83 -19.21
CA TRP A 90 -10.71 -6.74 -18.64
C TRP A 90 -9.62 -7.42 -19.47
N GLY A 91 -9.95 -8.53 -20.12
CA GLY A 91 -9.04 -9.37 -20.88
C GLY A 91 -9.52 -10.81 -20.91
N ASP A 92 -8.76 -11.69 -21.53
CA ASP A 92 -9.11 -13.11 -21.65
C ASP A 92 -8.28 -13.97 -20.68
N ILE A 93 -8.92 -14.97 -20.08
CA ILE A 93 -8.27 -16.06 -19.36
C ILE A 93 -8.70 -17.35 -20.07
N ASP A 94 -7.72 -18.12 -20.57
CA ASP A 94 -7.94 -19.38 -21.30
C ASP A 94 -8.92 -19.24 -22.48
N GLY A 95 -8.89 -18.10 -23.15
CA GLY A 95 -9.75 -17.78 -24.29
C GLY A 95 -11.17 -17.37 -23.91
N VAL A 96 -11.45 -17.15 -22.62
CA VAL A 96 -12.73 -16.66 -22.12
C VAL A 96 -12.58 -15.19 -21.70
N ALA A 97 -13.43 -14.32 -22.26
CA ALA A 97 -13.45 -12.90 -21.93
C ALA A 97 -13.98 -12.66 -20.52
N MET A 98 -13.21 -11.92 -19.72
CA MET A 98 -13.59 -11.52 -18.34
C MET A 98 -14.37 -10.21 -18.37
N ASP A 99 -15.55 -10.24 -17.75
CA ASP A 99 -16.48 -9.12 -17.58
C ASP A 99 -16.45 -8.67 -16.12
N PHE A 100 -15.75 -7.55 -15.83
CA PHE A 100 -15.59 -7.03 -14.47
C PHE A 100 -16.86 -6.48 -13.81
N SER A 101 -17.98 -6.43 -14.54
CA SER A 101 -19.29 -6.22 -13.91
C SER A 101 -19.74 -7.41 -13.05
N LYS A 102 -19.08 -8.57 -13.22
CA LYS A 102 -19.35 -9.83 -12.52
C LYS A 102 -18.28 -10.14 -11.51
N SER A 103 -18.67 -10.47 -10.28
CA SER A 103 -17.74 -10.83 -9.21
C SER A 103 -16.93 -12.07 -9.53
N GLU A 104 -17.53 -13.08 -10.13
CA GLU A 104 -16.86 -14.31 -10.52
C GLU A 104 -15.72 -14.09 -11.52
N ASP A 105 -15.83 -13.11 -12.40
CA ASP A 105 -14.77 -12.82 -13.36
C ASP A 105 -13.66 -11.94 -12.73
N ARG A 106 -14.02 -11.04 -11.80
CA ARG A 106 -13.03 -10.34 -10.96
C ARG A 106 -12.23 -11.32 -10.12
N ILE A 107 -12.89 -12.30 -9.49
CA ILE A 107 -12.22 -13.36 -8.73
C ILE A 107 -11.21 -14.10 -9.62
N LYS A 108 -11.61 -14.57 -10.79
CA LYS A 108 -10.69 -15.27 -11.73
C LYS A 108 -9.48 -14.42 -12.08
N ALA A 109 -9.66 -13.12 -12.31
CA ALA A 109 -8.57 -12.22 -12.63
C ALA A 109 -7.58 -12.07 -11.45
N TYR A 110 -8.07 -11.98 -10.23
CA TYR A 110 -7.20 -11.95 -9.04
C TYR A 110 -6.44 -13.26 -8.84
N LEU A 111 -7.13 -14.40 -8.96
CA LEU A 111 -6.48 -15.71 -8.84
C LEU A 111 -5.38 -15.87 -9.90
N TRP A 112 -5.68 -15.47 -11.13
CA TRP A 112 -4.69 -15.42 -12.21
C TRP A 112 -3.48 -14.55 -11.85
N LEU A 113 -3.71 -13.36 -11.25
CA LEU A 113 -2.62 -12.47 -10.83
C LEU A 113 -1.77 -13.09 -9.73
N VAL A 114 -2.40 -13.67 -8.71
CA VAL A 114 -1.71 -14.37 -7.62
C VAL A 114 -0.78 -15.45 -8.18
N ASP A 115 -1.29 -16.31 -9.09
CA ASP A 115 -0.50 -17.34 -9.72
C ASP A 115 0.62 -16.78 -10.60
N ALA A 116 0.33 -15.70 -11.35
CA ALA A 116 1.32 -15.05 -12.19
C ALA A 116 2.48 -14.43 -11.40
N VAL A 117 2.21 -13.86 -10.23
CA VAL A 117 3.23 -13.32 -9.32
C VAL A 117 4.06 -14.45 -8.71
N ARG A 118 3.42 -15.49 -8.18
CA ARG A 118 4.09 -16.65 -7.58
C ARG A 118 5.02 -17.34 -8.57
N ALA A 119 4.52 -17.61 -9.78
CA ALA A 119 5.33 -18.24 -10.83
C ALA A 119 6.56 -17.40 -11.23
N ARG A 120 6.44 -16.06 -11.19
CA ARG A 120 7.58 -15.17 -11.45
C ARG A 120 8.61 -15.17 -10.31
N PHE A 121 8.17 -15.17 -9.05
CA PHE A 121 9.05 -15.31 -7.90
C PHE A 121 9.81 -16.65 -7.93
N ASP A 122 9.11 -17.74 -8.19
CA ASP A 122 9.70 -19.08 -8.31
C ASP A 122 10.73 -19.13 -9.43
N LYS A 123 10.41 -18.56 -10.60
CA LYS A 123 11.31 -18.50 -11.76
C LYS A 123 12.56 -17.63 -11.48
N ALA A 124 12.38 -16.49 -10.82
CA ALA A 124 13.48 -15.56 -10.54
C ALA A 124 14.47 -16.10 -9.50
N GLY A 125 14.00 -16.89 -8.55
CA GLY A 125 14.84 -17.57 -7.56
C GLY A 125 15.67 -16.62 -6.70
N TYR A 126 15.09 -15.49 -6.26
CA TYR A 126 15.74 -14.49 -5.44
C TYR A 126 16.35 -15.09 -4.15
N LYS A 127 17.49 -14.56 -3.73
CA LYS A 127 18.25 -15.09 -2.59
C LYS A 127 17.92 -14.39 -1.28
N HIS A 128 17.59 -13.10 -1.36
CA HIS A 128 17.42 -12.22 -0.19
C HIS A 128 16.00 -11.73 0.01
N ILE A 129 15.10 -12.03 -0.94
CA ILE A 129 13.67 -11.74 -0.82
C ILE A 129 12.84 -12.98 -1.07
N GLU A 130 11.62 -12.99 -0.53
CA GLU A 130 10.61 -14.03 -0.77
C GLU A 130 9.22 -13.43 -0.74
N LEU A 131 8.29 -13.95 -1.54
CA LEU A 131 6.89 -13.60 -1.46
C LEU A 131 6.32 -14.16 -0.15
N ILE A 132 5.58 -13.35 0.59
CA ILE A 132 4.89 -13.76 1.83
C ILE A 132 3.40 -13.46 1.79
N GLY A 133 2.91 -12.89 0.70
CA GLY A 133 1.49 -12.66 0.53
C GLY A 133 1.14 -11.45 -0.33
N PHE A 134 -0.14 -11.11 -0.24
CA PHE A 134 -0.76 -10.08 -1.06
C PHE A 134 -1.53 -9.09 -0.18
N TYR A 135 -1.67 -7.84 -0.63
CA TYR A 135 -2.50 -6.89 0.06
C TYR A 135 -3.47 -6.18 -0.88
N VAL A 136 -4.64 -5.85 -0.37
CA VAL A 136 -5.65 -5.07 -1.07
C VAL A 136 -5.23 -3.61 -1.08
N LEU A 137 -5.06 -3.05 -2.28
CA LEU A 137 -4.58 -1.67 -2.46
C LEU A 137 -5.65 -0.64 -2.04
N SER A 138 -6.93 -0.97 -2.19
CA SER A 138 -8.00 -0.07 -1.77
C SER A 138 -7.99 0.15 -0.26
N GLU A 139 -7.99 1.41 0.15
CA GLU A 139 -8.03 1.78 1.57
C GLU A 139 -9.40 1.60 2.21
N GLU A 140 -10.42 1.26 1.42
CA GLU A 140 -11.77 0.96 1.88
C GLU A 140 -12.37 -0.21 1.11
N LEU A 141 -13.25 -0.96 1.77
CA LEU A 141 -14.00 -2.03 1.12
C LEU A 141 -15.41 -1.56 0.78
N SER A 142 -15.87 -1.89 -0.41
CA SER A 142 -17.27 -1.71 -0.80
C SER A 142 -18.13 -2.81 -0.15
N VAL A 143 -18.61 -2.54 1.05
CA VAL A 143 -19.48 -3.47 1.79
C VAL A 143 -20.96 -3.06 1.70
N PRO A 144 -21.91 -4.01 1.76
CA PRO A 144 -23.32 -3.71 1.75
C PRO A 144 -23.71 -2.69 2.84
N GLY A 145 -24.39 -1.60 2.43
CA GLY A 145 -24.74 -0.51 3.34
C GLY A 145 -23.64 0.50 3.63
N GLY A 146 -22.45 0.31 3.08
CA GLY A 146 -21.36 1.28 3.15
C GLY A 146 -21.57 2.49 2.24
N PHE A 147 -20.84 3.58 2.52
CA PHE A 147 -21.00 4.87 1.81
C PHE A 147 -20.63 4.80 0.32
N ARG A 148 -19.72 3.91 -0.06
CA ARG A 148 -19.26 3.68 -1.42
C ARG A 148 -19.50 2.24 -1.87
N TYR A 149 -20.75 1.79 -1.85
CA TYR A 149 -21.09 0.49 -2.41
C TYR A 149 -21.14 0.56 -3.94
N GLU A 150 -19.99 0.83 -4.52
CA GLU A 150 -19.80 0.99 -5.97
C GLU A 150 -19.50 -0.35 -6.65
N TYR A 151 -18.94 -1.31 -5.89
CA TYR A 151 -18.70 -2.65 -6.39
C TYR A 151 -19.65 -3.63 -5.75
N LYS A 152 -20.60 -4.05 -6.55
CA LYS A 152 -21.45 -5.17 -6.13
C LYS A 152 -20.56 -6.37 -5.79
N GLU A 153 -20.81 -6.99 -4.64
CA GLU A 153 -20.14 -8.23 -4.24
C GLU A 153 -18.61 -8.09 -4.09
N HIS A 154 -18.13 -6.90 -3.71
CA HIS A 154 -16.71 -6.71 -3.43
C HIS A 154 -16.26 -7.53 -2.23
N ASP A 155 -17.08 -7.63 -1.19
CA ASP A 155 -16.91 -8.47 -0.02
C ASP A 155 -16.73 -9.96 -0.40
N ILE A 156 -17.58 -10.47 -1.31
CA ILE A 156 -17.47 -11.84 -1.85
C ILE A 156 -16.15 -12.01 -2.61
N THR A 157 -15.78 -11.02 -3.44
CA THR A 157 -14.53 -11.04 -4.19
C THR A 157 -13.32 -11.11 -3.25
N ILE A 158 -13.25 -10.23 -2.26
CA ILE A 158 -12.14 -10.16 -1.31
C ILE A 158 -12.01 -11.46 -0.52
N LYS A 159 -13.13 -11.99 -0.01
CA LYS A 159 -13.10 -13.27 0.72
C LYS A 159 -12.62 -14.42 -0.16
N ALA A 160 -13.07 -14.53 -1.38
CA ALA A 160 -12.64 -15.60 -2.29
C ALA A 160 -11.14 -15.52 -2.61
N VAL A 161 -10.59 -14.30 -2.73
CA VAL A 161 -9.16 -14.08 -2.95
C VAL A 161 -8.36 -14.43 -1.70
N ALA A 162 -8.83 -14.06 -0.50
CA ALA A 162 -8.21 -14.45 0.77
C ALA A 162 -8.14 -15.98 0.92
N ASP A 163 -9.27 -16.67 0.70
CA ASP A 163 -9.34 -18.13 0.78
C ASP A 163 -8.36 -18.80 -0.22
N TYR A 164 -8.20 -18.21 -1.41
CA TYR A 164 -7.24 -18.70 -2.39
C TYR A 164 -5.79 -18.46 -1.95
N CYS A 165 -5.44 -17.25 -1.49
CA CYS A 165 -4.10 -16.96 -0.97
C CYS A 165 -3.71 -17.95 0.13
N HIS A 166 -4.61 -18.22 1.08
CA HIS A 166 -4.36 -19.20 2.14
C HIS A 166 -4.19 -20.64 1.60
N SER A 167 -4.95 -21.02 0.56
CA SER A 167 -4.84 -22.34 -0.07
C SER A 167 -3.48 -22.60 -0.71
N VAL A 168 -2.77 -21.53 -1.07
CA VAL A 168 -1.42 -21.57 -1.66
C VAL A 168 -0.32 -21.12 -0.67
N ASN A 169 -0.63 -21.03 0.62
CA ASN A 169 0.24 -20.61 1.72
C ASN A 169 0.78 -19.18 1.61
N GLU A 170 0.01 -18.27 1.05
CA GLU A 170 0.30 -16.84 1.01
C GLU A 170 -0.58 -16.09 2.01
N GLY A 171 -0.02 -15.09 2.68
CA GLY A 171 -0.77 -14.20 3.55
C GLY A 171 -1.65 -13.22 2.78
N PHE A 172 -2.67 -12.66 3.45
CA PHE A 172 -3.57 -11.68 2.88
C PHE A 172 -3.75 -10.50 3.82
N TYR A 173 -3.47 -9.28 3.33
CA TYR A 173 -3.27 -8.09 4.14
C TYR A 173 -4.08 -6.90 3.65
N TRP A 174 -4.33 -5.94 4.56
CA TRP A 174 -5.04 -4.71 4.23
C TRP A 174 -4.53 -3.52 5.04
N VAL A 175 -4.47 -2.33 4.40
CA VAL A 175 -3.99 -1.09 5.01
C VAL A 175 -5.04 0.01 4.81
N PRO A 176 -6.15 -0.02 5.59
CA PRO A 176 -7.24 0.94 5.50
C PRO A 176 -6.99 2.21 6.29
N TYR A 177 -7.66 3.30 5.90
CA TYR A 177 -7.73 4.47 6.78
C TYR A 177 -8.65 4.20 7.99
N ALA A 178 -8.46 4.99 9.06
CA ALA A 178 -9.02 4.71 10.38
C ALA A 178 -10.55 4.51 10.46
N MET A 179 -11.31 5.12 9.55
CA MET A 179 -12.78 4.98 9.49
C MET A 179 -13.25 4.23 8.24
N ALA A 180 -12.36 3.48 7.60
CA ALA A 180 -12.71 2.76 6.38
C ALA A 180 -13.84 1.74 6.63
N PRO A 181 -14.85 1.69 5.77
CA PRO A 181 -15.84 0.65 5.80
C PRO A 181 -15.19 -0.74 5.72
N GLY A 182 -15.63 -1.67 6.55
CA GLY A 182 -15.14 -3.05 6.57
C GLY A 182 -14.09 -3.35 7.65
N ILE A 183 -13.52 -2.36 8.33
CA ILE A 183 -12.55 -2.60 9.42
C ILE A 183 -13.16 -3.48 10.52
N GLU A 184 -14.40 -3.20 10.92
CA GLU A 184 -15.11 -3.92 11.97
C GLU A 184 -15.33 -5.41 11.65
N ASN A 185 -15.37 -5.76 10.37
CA ASN A 185 -15.60 -7.12 9.87
C ASN A 185 -14.37 -7.71 9.17
N SER A 186 -13.22 -7.06 9.30
CA SER A 186 -12.01 -7.42 8.54
C SER A 186 -11.57 -8.88 8.72
N LYS A 187 -11.81 -9.47 9.90
CA LYS A 187 -11.55 -10.88 10.17
C LYS A 187 -12.44 -11.82 9.36
N ASP A 188 -13.69 -11.42 9.12
CA ASP A 188 -14.64 -12.22 8.34
C ASP A 188 -14.25 -12.26 6.84
N PHE A 189 -13.51 -11.27 6.38
CA PHE A 189 -12.97 -11.22 5.02
C PHE A 189 -11.69 -12.04 4.83
N GLY A 190 -11.12 -12.59 5.89
CA GLY A 190 -9.96 -13.47 5.83
C GLY A 190 -8.61 -12.75 5.83
N PHE A 191 -8.53 -11.49 6.27
CA PHE A 191 -7.24 -10.82 6.43
C PHE A 191 -6.45 -11.39 7.62
N ASP A 192 -5.19 -11.73 7.37
CA ASP A 192 -4.24 -12.15 8.41
C ASP A 192 -3.77 -10.97 9.26
N LEU A 193 -3.60 -9.82 8.63
CA LEU A 193 -3.24 -8.58 9.30
C LEU A 193 -3.91 -7.40 8.60
N VAL A 194 -4.50 -6.54 9.42
CA VAL A 194 -5.00 -5.23 9.00
C VAL A 194 -4.21 -4.16 9.73
N VAL A 195 -3.63 -3.22 8.99
CA VAL A 195 -2.83 -2.13 9.53
C VAL A 195 -3.57 -0.83 9.28
N MET A 196 -3.99 -0.17 10.34
CA MET A 196 -4.77 1.05 10.24
C MET A 196 -3.86 2.26 9.95
N GLN A 197 -4.25 3.07 8.98
CA GLN A 197 -3.70 4.41 8.76
C GLN A 197 -4.43 5.39 9.70
N PRO A 198 -3.76 5.97 10.71
CA PRO A 198 -4.42 6.90 11.62
C PRO A 198 -4.77 8.25 10.99
N ASN A 199 -4.15 8.60 9.87
CA ASN A 199 -4.24 9.92 9.22
C ASN A 199 -3.86 11.09 10.15
N TYR A 200 -3.05 10.82 11.17
CA TYR A 200 -2.61 11.83 12.14
C TYR A 200 -1.53 12.74 11.58
N TYR A 201 -0.73 12.24 10.65
CA TYR A 201 0.32 13.00 9.98
C TYR A 201 -0.21 14.21 9.21
N TRP A 202 -1.37 14.06 8.58
CA TRP A 202 -1.98 15.06 7.72
C TRP A 202 -2.60 16.23 8.49
N ALA A 203 -2.78 17.38 7.83
CA ALA A 203 -3.05 18.68 8.48
C ALA A 203 -4.23 18.69 9.46
N ASP A 204 -5.27 17.96 9.18
CA ASP A 204 -6.54 17.99 9.89
C ASP A 204 -6.85 16.66 10.59
N ALA A 205 -5.87 16.14 11.33
CA ALA A 205 -6.06 14.91 12.09
C ALA A 205 -7.34 14.99 12.94
N LYS A 206 -8.31 14.13 12.60
CA LYS A 206 -9.62 14.11 13.26
C LYS A 206 -9.63 13.25 14.53
N TRP A 207 -8.63 12.39 14.69
CA TRP A 207 -8.56 11.42 15.78
C TRP A 207 -7.53 11.80 16.81
N THR A 208 -7.91 11.68 18.09
CA THR A 208 -6.99 11.76 19.21
C THR A 208 -6.23 10.44 19.38
N TRP A 209 -5.10 10.47 20.06
CA TRP A 209 -4.35 9.26 20.38
C TRP A 209 -5.14 8.24 21.22
N ASP A 210 -6.06 8.68 22.07
CA ASP A 210 -6.94 7.77 22.81
C ASP A 210 -7.92 7.04 21.89
N GLN A 211 -8.42 7.73 20.87
CA GLN A 211 -9.29 7.12 19.85
C GLN A 211 -8.52 6.13 18.96
N ILE A 212 -7.29 6.50 18.53
CA ILE A 212 -6.41 5.65 17.74
C ILE A 212 -6.11 4.36 18.51
N GLU A 213 -5.63 4.46 19.76
CA GLU A 213 -5.34 3.30 20.60
C GLU A 213 -6.58 2.43 20.82
N SER A 214 -7.71 3.05 21.17
CA SER A 214 -8.96 2.32 21.39
C SER A 214 -9.40 1.53 20.16
N HIS A 215 -9.25 2.11 18.98
CA HIS A 215 -9.62 1.49 17.72
C HIS A 215 -8.70 0.30 17.39
N ILE A 216 -7.39 0.50 17.52
CA ILE A 216 -6.39 -0.57 17.33
C ILE A 216 -6.69 -1.76 18.23
N ARG A 217 -6.88 -1.52 19.54
CA ARG A 217 -7.14 -2.59 20.51
C ARG A 217 -8.49 -3.27 20.28
N LYS A 218 -9.52 -2.49 19.94
CA LYS A 218 -10.87 -3.02 19.72
C LYS A 218 -10.92 -4.03 18.57
N TYR A 219 -10.22 -3.74 17.48
CA TYR A 219 -10.29 -4.56 16.26
C TYR A 219 -9.04 -5.42 16.03
N GLY A 220 -8.02 -5.30 16.88
CA GLY A 220 -6.79 -6.08 16.79
C GLY A 220 -5.93 -5.67 15.58
N LEU A 221 -5.79 -4.37 15.36
CA LEU A 221 -5.10 -3.82 14.19
C LEU A 221 -3.61 -3.56 14.45
N GLY A 222 -2.82 -3.55 13.38
CA GLY A 222 -1.53 -2.87 13.36
C GLY A 222 -1.70 -1.35 13.21
N MET A 223 -0.59 -0.62 13.23
CA MET A 223 -0.59 0.83 13.03
C MET A 223 0.40 1.25 11.95
N GLU A 224 -0.04 2.10 11.04
CA GLU A 224 0.85 2.75 10.07
C GLU A 224 1.53 3.97 10.70
N LEU A 225 2.82 4.09 10.45
CA LEU A 225 3.62 5.27 10.72
C LEU A 225 3.70 6.06 9.42
N GLU A 226 2.96 7.15 9.35
CA GLU A 226 2.82 7.94 8.12
C GLU A 226 3.90 9.02 8.05
N PHE A 227 4.71 8.98 6.97
CA PHE A 227 5.70 10.00 6.65
C PHE A 227 5.83 10.15 5.14
N GLU A 228 5.67 11.34 4.60
CA GLU A 228 5.73 11.57 3.14
C GLU A 228 7.00 12.28 2.68
N GLY A 229 7.97 12.40 3.52
CA GLY A 229 9.23 13.03 3.19
C GLY A 229 9.45 14.38 3.86
N THR A 230 10.59 14.97 3.58
CA THR A 230 11.04 16.22 4.22
C THR A 230 10.20 17.43 3.80
N HIS A 231 9.49 17.34 2.69
CA HIS A 231 8.64 18.41 2.17
C HIS A 231 7.24 18.42 2.81
N GLY A 232 6.82 17.37 3.48
CA GLY A 232 5.72 17.37 4.44
C GLY A 232 4.30 17.41 3.90
N GLU A 233 4.08 17.36 2.58
CA GLU A 233 2.75 17.24 1.95
C GLU A 233 2.85 16.63 0.56
N PRO A 234 1.78 15.96 0.07
CA PRO A 234 1.72 15.51 -1.33
C PRO A 234 2.04 16.66 -2.28
N LEU A 235 2.65 16.36 -3.42
CA LEU A 235 3.00 17.32 -4.47
C LEU A 235 1.75 18.04 -5.00
N THR A 236 1.19 18.92 -4.19
CA THR A 236 0.14 19.86 -4.58
C THR A 236 0.71 21.01 -5.37
N SER A 237 -0.14 21.77 -6.05
CA SER A 237 0.27 22.97 -6.78
C SER A 237 0.98 24.00 -5.89
N SER A 238 0.72 23.99 -4.57
CA SER A 238 1.39 24.86 -3.60
C SER A 238 2.83 24.44 -3.34
N ILE A 239 3.11 23.13 -3.24
CA ILE A 239 4.48 22.61 -3.06
C ILE A 239 5.32 22.83 -4.30
N LEU A 240 4.77 22.57 -5.49
CA LEU A 240 5.45 22.92 -6.73
C LEU A 240 5.80 24.41 -6.80
N SER A 241 4.99 25.28 -6.20
CA SER A 241 5.28 26.70 -6.04
C SER A 241 6.47 26.94 -5.08
N HIS A 242 6.53 26.27 -3.93
CA HIS A 242 7.64 26.39 -2.97
C HIS A 242 8.96 25.85 -3.55
N LEU A 243 8.93 24.72 -4.23
CA LEU A 243 10.11 24.16 -4.92
C LEU A 243 10.64 25.13 -6.00
N LYS A 244 9.75 25.82 -6.71
CA LYS A 244 10.14 26.84 -7.70
C LYS A 244 10.73 28.10 -7.07
N THR A 245 10.33 28.45 -5.87
CA THR A 245 10.79 29.67 -5.17
C THR A 245 11.97 29.40 -4.23
N GLY A 246 12.32 28.13 -3.98
CA GLY A 246 13.39 27.75 -3.06
C GLY A 246 13.11 28.12 -1.58
N LEU A 247 11.86 28.44 -1.26
CA LEU A 247 11.46 28.75 0.12
C LEU A 247 11.16 27.43 0.88
N PRO A 248 11.51 27.34 2.18
CA PRO A 248 11.16 26.20 3.02
C PRO A 248 9.65 25.99 3.07
N ASN A 249 9.22 24.73 3.01
CA ASN A 249 7.81 24.40 3.24
C ASN A 249 7.44 24.62 4.72
N PRO A 250 6.53 25.56 5.06
CA PRO A 250 6.19 25.87 6.45
C PRO A 250 5.52 24.69 7.19
N HIS A 251 5.03 23.70 6.46
CA HIS A 251 4.40 22.51 7.03
C HIS A 251 5.39 21.41 7.39
N SER A 252 6.60 21.43 6.85
CA SER A 252 7.56 20.33 7.01
C SER A 252 7.92 20.07 8.48
N ASP A 253 8.18 21.10 9.28
CA ASP A 253 8.53 20.93 10.70
C ASP A 253 7.36 20.43 11.56
N ARG A 254 6.14 20.86 11.25
CA ARG A 254 4.93 20.33 11.89
C ARG A 254 4.77 18.84 11.62
N ASN A 255 4.93 18.43 10.37
CA ASN A 255 4.74 17.06 9.94
C ASN A 255 5.84 16.15 10.50
N LYS A 256 7.11 16.61 10.54
CA LYS A 256 8.19 15.92 11.25
C LYS A 256 7.88 15.74 12.75
N THR A 257 7.34 16.78 13.39
CA THR A 257 6.91 16.70 14.78
C THR A 257 5.81 15.65 14.96
N ARG A 258 4.79 15.64 14.12
CA ARG A 258 3.71 14.64 14.15
C ARG A 258 4.23 13.21 13.93
N PHE A 259 5.21 13.05 13.03
CA PHE A 259 5.86 11.75 12.87
C PHE A 259 6.56 11.28 14.14
N LEU A 260 7.27 12.17 14.82
CA LEU A 260 7.89 11.84 16.11
C LEU A 260 6.85 11.49 17.18
N GLU A 261 5.69 12.15 17.16
CA GLU A 261 4.56 11.83 18.04
C GLU A 261 4.01 10.42 17.83
N TYR A 262 4.05 9.86 16.61
CA TYR A 262 3.74 8.44 16.37
C TYR A 262 4.65 7.53 17.19
N LEU A 263 5.97 7.76 17.11
CA LEU A 263 6.94 6.92 17.81
C LEU A 263 6.80 7.03 19.34
N ASP A 264 6.61 8.25 19.85
CA ASP A 264 6.48 8.52 21.27
C ASP A 264 5.16 7.97 21.83
N ASN A 265 4.04 8.17 21.14
CA ASN A 265 2.74 7.65 21.57
C ASN A 265 2.66 6.12 21.44
N ALA A 266 3.26 5.50 20.44
CA ALA A 266 3.35 4.05 20.35
C ALA A 266 4.00 3.45 21.60
N ARG A 267 5.09 4.08 22.12
CA ARG A 267 5.76 3.65 23.34
C ARG A 267 4.94 3.95 24.58
N ALA A 268 4.46 5.20 24.73
CA ALA A 268 3.75 5.65 25.92
C ALA A 268 2.44 4.88 26.17
N ARG A 269 1.81 4.40 25.11
CA ARG A 269 0.54 3.68 25.15
C ARG A 269 0.68 2.16 25.14
N GLY A 270 1.90 1.64 25.16
CA GLY A 270 2.15 0.21 25.18
C GLY A 270 1.82 -0.50 23.87
N LEU A 271 1.68 0.22 22.75
CA LEU A 271 1.50 -0.38 21.42
C LEU A 271 2.82 -0.94 20.89
N TYR A 272 3.94 -0.33 21.29
CA TYR A 272 5.27 -0.71 20.88
C TYR A 272 5.66 -2.11 21.39
N GLY A 273 5.92 -3.03 20.47
CA GLY A 273 6.19 -4.44 20.76
C GLY A 273 4.93 -5.28 21.03
N GLU A 274 3.74 -4.70 20.93
CA GLU A 274 2.46 -5.43 21.07
C GLU A 274 1.73 -5.56 19.72
N VAL A 275 1.80 -4.51 18.87
CA VAL A 275 1.13 -4.53 17.57
C VAL A 275 2.14 -4.38 16.43
N PRO A 276 1.85 -4.92 15.25
CA PRO A 276 2.65 -4.68 14.05
C PRO A 276 2.63 -3.23 13.62
N PHE A 277 3.77 -2.74 13.10
CA PHE A 277 3.90 -1.41 12.51
C PHE A 277 4.28 -1.52 11.04
N VAL A 278 3.70 -0.67 10.22
CA VAL A 278 4.08 -0.44 8.83
C VAL A 278 4.53 1.01 8.70
N LEU A 279 5.56 1.27 7.92
CA LEU A 279 6.00 2.62 7.59
C LEU A 279 5.52 2.96 6.17
N TYR A 280 4.70 3.98 6.05
CA TYR A 280 4.50 4.68 4.79
C TYR A 280 5.50 5.82 4.73
N ALA A 281 6.37 5.81 3.74
CA ALA A 281 7.44 6.81 3.60
C ALA A 281 7.33 7.63 2.30
N GLY A 282 6.15 7.70 1.73
CA GLY A 282 5.96 8.32 0.42
C GLY A 282 6.83 7.64 -0.65
N THR A 283 7.30 8.42 -1.63
CA THR A 283 8.15 7.91 -2.70
C THR A 283 9.61 7.85 -2.25
N ASP A 284 10.14 8.96 -1.73
CA ASP A 284 11.57 9.15 -1.44
C ASP A 284 11.87 9.56 0.01
N GLY A 285 10.84 9.66 0.85
CA GLY A 285 10.95 10.26 2.19
C GLY A 285 12.00 9.63 3.10
N LEU A 286 12.14 8.30 3.07
CA LEU A 286 13.17 7.63 3.86
C LEU A 286 14.58 7.89 3.32
N TYR A 287 14.74 7.95 2.00
CA TYR A 287 16.01 8.29 1.38
C TYR A 287 16.38 9.76 1.67
N GLU A 288 15.43 10.69 1.54
CA GLU A 288 15.64 12.09 1.85
C GLU A 288 16.13 12.27 3.29
N LEU A 289 15.47 11.63 4.27
CA LEU A 289 15.91 11.64 5.66
C LEU A 289 17.33 11.10 5.83
N ALA A 290 17.65 9.98 5.16
CA ALA A 290 18.93 9.30 5.30
C ALA A 290 20.13 10.13 4.76
N VAL A 291 19.90 10.98 3.76
CA VAL A 291 20.94 11.81 3.12
C VAL A 291 20.92 13.27 3.56
N SER A 292 19.91 13.70 4.30
CA SER A 292 19.76 15.08 4.77
C SER A 292 20.87 15.48 5.73
N LYS A 293 21.21 16.77 5.69
CA LYS A 293 22.13 17.42 6.64
C LYS A 293 21.39 18.35 7.59
N ASP A 294 20.07 18.45 7.47
CA ASP A 294 19.24 19.21 8.40
C ASP A 294 19.16 18.47 9.73
N GLU A 295 19.33 19.21 10.84
CA GLU A 295 19.36 18.62 12.18
C GLU A 295 18.07 17.91 12.55
N LYS A 296 16.92 18.45 12.13
CA LYS A 296 15.62 17.87 12.43
C LYS A 296 15.35 16.61 11.59
N ASP A 297 15.78 16.60 10.34
CA ASP A 297 15.70 15.40 9.51
C ASP A 297 16.57 14.27 10.08
N MET A 298 17.78 14.60 10.50
CA MET A 298 18.67 13.64 11.17
C MET A 298 18.07 13.13 12.49
N GLU A 299 17.41 13.98 13.26
CA GLU A 299 16.68 13.58 14.48
C GLU A 299 15.59 12.57 14.14
N VAL A 300 14.75 12.85 13.14
CA VAL A 300 13.67 11.97 12.69
C VAL A 300 14.22 10.62 12.24
N TYR A 301 15.25 10.65 11.39
CA TYR A 301 15.91 9.43 10.91
C TYR A 301 16.46 8.57 12.02
N HIS A 302 17.22 9.17 12.94
CA HIS A 302 17.83 8.43 14.06
C HIS A 302 16.77 7.86 15.01
N LYS A 303 15.71 8.62 15.32
CA LYS A 303 14.62 8.13 16.17
C LYS A 303 13.85 6.99 15.50
N LEU A 304 13.61 7.07 14.20
CA LEU A 304 13.00 5.98 13.44
C LEU A 304 13.89 4.73 13.45
N CYS A 305 15.18 4.86 13.13
CA CYS A 305 16.12 3.74 13.17
C CYS A 305 16.15 3.09 14.56
N LYS A 306 16.21 3.89 15.62
CA LYS A 306 16.17 3.41 16.99
C LYS A 306 14.86 2.69 17.31
N PHE A 307 13.73 3.23 16.86
CA PHE A 307 12.41 2.62 17.02
C PHE A 307 12.37 1.23 16.37
N VAL A 308 12.87 1.11 15.15
CA VAL A 308 12.90 -0.18 14.41
C VAL A 308 13.83 -1.19 15.08
N VAL A 309 15.07 -0.77 15.43
CA VAL A 309 16.09 -1.68 15.99
C VAL A 309 15.74 -2.17 17.39
N GLU A 310 15.15 -1.31 18.22
CA GLU A 310 14.79 -1.64 19.59
C GLU A 310 13.42 -2.32 19.71
N ASN A 311 12.65 -2.42 18.62
CA ASN A 311 11.33 -3.04 18.66
C ASN A 311 11.46 -4.56 18.87
N PRO A 312 11.23 -5.07 20.07
CA PRO A 312 11.22 -6.49 20.29
C PRO A 312 9.83 -7.00 19.84
N LEU A 313 9.63 -7.28 18.58
CA LEU A 313 8.53 -8.17 18.23
C LEU A 313 8.71 -9.40 19.09
N LYS A 314 7.95 -9.52 20.14
CA LYS A 314 7.91 -10.73 20.94
C LYS A 314 7.50 -11.86 20.00
N LYS A 315 8.47 -12.69 19.66
CA LYS A 315 8.26 -13.95 18.95
C LYS A 315 7.35 -14.84 19.75
#